data_eaceb88fd2146b086d38427ca327865d
#
_entry.id   eaceb88fd2146b086d38427ca327865d
#
_cell.length_a   1.000
_cell.length_b   1.000
_cell.length_c   1.000
_cell.angle_alpha   90.00
_cell.angle_beta   90.00
_cell.angle_gamma   90.00
#
_symmetry.space_group_name_H-M   'P 1'
#
loop_
_entity.id
_entity.type
_entity.pdbx_description
1 polymer ?
#
loop_
_entity_poly.entity_id
_entity_poly.type
_entity_poly.pdbx_seq_one_letter_code
_entity_poly.pdbx_strand_id
1 'polypeptide(L)'
;FQDNDMNVNEQEQLTRNEEESIDFRELFFKLLIHWRWFAIAVPVCIALAVYIYMIQTPIYNVEAKVMISDSKKGELGTNVMMKELGFIQGGDMFVENEIVELQSKNLMREVIKDLELNISYIKEGFPRDRNLYASTPIKILIDHPENIQDTSMIITTYKSGKVVIKDREGVLIYEGEYSQAIPMGDYQISVEKVDTAFRDDELLVQLSSYESATDRYHANLSVNL
;
A
#
# COMPACT_ATOMS: atom_id res chain seq x y z
N PHE A 1 -79.23 -17.97 -8.98
CA PHE A 1 -78.53 -16.79 -8.34
C PHE A 1 -77.11 -17.08 -7.95
N GLN A 2 -76.48 -18.11 -8.52
CA GLN A 2 -75.16 -18.55 -8.11
C GLN A 2 -74.10 -18.61 -9.24
N ASP A 3 -74.48 -18.36 -10.47
CA ASP A 3 -73.60 -18.47 -11.66
C ASP A 3 -72.88 -17.17 -12.05
N ASN A 4 -73.20 -16.05 -11.39
CA ASN A 4 -72.62 -14.75 -11.82
C ASN A 4 -71.40 -14.35 -11.01
N ASP A 5 -71.23 -14.94 -9.85
CA ASP A 5 -70.06 -14.59 -8.95
C ASP A 5 -68.77 -15.37 -9.27
N MET A 6 -68.89 -16.51 -9.98
CA MET A 6 -67.69 -17.28 -10.40
C MET A 6 -66.96 -16.64 -11.59
N ASN A 7 -67.70 -15.93 -12.45
CA ASN A 7 -67.13 -15.34 -13.67
C ASN A 7 -66.36 -14.04 -13.41
N VAL A 8 -66.68 -13.34 -12.33
CA VAL A 8 -65.99 -12.10 -11.92
C VAL A 8 -64.64 -12.39 -11.28
N ASN A 9 -64.54 -13.45 -10.47
CA ASN A 9 -63.30 -13.82 -9.82
C ASN A 9 -62.25 -14.45 -10.78
N GLU A 10 -62.70 -15.13 -11.84
CA GLU A 10 -61.80 -15.61 -12.89
C GLU A 10 -61.26 -14.48 -13.76
N GLN A 11 -62.09 -13.46 -14.06
CA GLN A 11 -61.62 -12.29 -14.81
C GLN A 11 -60.68 -11.41 -13.98
N GLU A 12 -60.90 -11.26 -12.68
CA GLU A 12 -59.96 -10.54 -11.81
C GLU A 12 -58.62 -11.26 -11.64
N GLN A 13 -58.59 -12.60 -11.67
CA GLN A 13 -57.33 -13.37 -11.61
C GLN A 13 -56.56 -13.32 -12.93
N LEU A 14 -57.24 -13.27 -14.06
CA LEU A 14 -56.61 -13.15 -15.39
C LEU A 14 -55.99 -11.76 -15.61
N THR A 15 -56.65 -10.70 -15.12
CA THR A 15 -56.10 -9.34 -15.21
C THR A 15 -54.95 -9.09 -14.23
N ARG A 16 -54.90 -9.81 -13.10
CA ARG A 16 -53.84 -9.69 -12.10
C ARG A 16 -52.51 -10.37 -12.54
N ASN A 17 -52.59 -11.36 -13.44
CA ASN A 17 -51.43 -12.05 -13.98
C ASN A 17 -50.79 -11.34 -15.19
N GLU A 18 -51.43 -10.33 -15.76
CA GLU A 18 -50.91 -9.55 -16.88
C GLU A 18 -50.04 -8.36 -16.43
N GLU A 19 -50.09 -7.97 -15.14
CA GLU A 19 -49.38 -6.77 -14.65
C GLU A 19 -47.90 -6.99 -14.23
N GLU A 20 -47.40 -8.22 -14.20
CA GLU A 20 -46.00 -8.48 -13.78
C GLU A 20 -45.07 -9.07 -14.86
N SER A 21 -45.51 -9.22 -16.07
CA SER A 21 -44.57 -9.56 -17.14
C SER A 21 -43.88 -8.29 -17.62
N ILE A 22 -42.68 -8.03 -17.06
CA ILE A 22 -41.77 -7.01 -17.57
C ILE A 22 -41.47 -7.40 -19.04
N ASP A 23 -42.13 -6.72 -19.97
CA ASP A 23 -41.96 -6.99 -21.39
C ASP A 23 -40.58 -6.44 -21.82
N PHE A 24 -39.56 -7.30 -21.75
CA PHE A 24 -38.18 -6.97 -22.13
C PHE A 24 -38.08 -6.39 -23.53
N ARG A 25 -39.05 -6.74 -24.40
CA ARG A 25 -39.13 -6.21 -25.75
C ARG A 25 -39.53 -4.74 -25.75
N GLU A 26 -40.50 -4.36 -24.94
CA GLU A 26 -40.97 -2.96 -24.82
C GLU A 26 -39.89 -2.08 -24.18
N LEU A 27 -39.20 -2.58 -23.14
CA LEU A 27 -38.06 -1.92 -22.56
C LEU A 27 -36.92 -1.73 -23.56
N PHE A 28 -36.64 -2.72 -24.39
CA PHE A 28 -35.61 -2.64 -25.41
C PHE A 28 -35.93 -1.60 -26.48
N PHE A 29 -37.20 -1.50 -26.94
CA PHE A 29 -37.63 -0.47 -27.90
C PHE A 29 -37.60 0.93 -27.26
N LYS A 30 -38.00 1.10 -26.00
CA LYS A 30 -37.88 2.38 -25.28
C LYS A 30 -36.44 2.81 -25.14
N LEU A 31 -35.55 1.86 -24.88
CA LEU A 31 -34.11 2.11 -24.81
C LEU A 31 -33.51 2.53 -26.17
N LEU A 32 -33.95 1.88 -27.28
CA LEU A 32 -33.54 2.22 -28.64
C LEU A 32 -33.98 3.61 -29.08
N ILE A 33 -35.12 4.08 -28.65
CA ILE A 33 -35.61 5.43 -28.96
C ILE A 33 -34.71 6.50 -28.31
N HIS A 34 -34.13 6.19 -27.12
CA HIS A 34 -33.25 7.09 -26.38
C HIS A 34 -31.77 6.80 -26.61
N TRP A 35 -31.38 6.10 -27.69
CA TRP A 35 -29.99 5.70 -27.96
C TRP A 35 -29.01 6.87 -27.96
N ARG A 36 -29.47 8.10 -28.32
CA ARG A 36 -28.64 9.31 -28.29
C ARG A 36 -28.14 9.66 -26.89
N TRP A 37 -28.98 9.46 -25.86
CA TRP A 37 -28.60 9.66 -24.48
C TRP A 37 -27.58 8.60 -24.03
N PHE A 38 -27.79 7.37 -24.51
CA PHE A 38 -26.84 6.27 -24.26
C PHE A 38 -25.49 6.51 -24.92
N ALA A 39 -25.49 7.02 -26.15
CA ALA A 39 -24.28 7.36 -26.89
C ALA A 39 -23.46 8.46 -26.22
N ILE A 40 -24.05 9.30 -25.40
CA ILE A 40 -23.36 10.31 -24.60
C ILE A 40 -22.98 9.77 -23.22
N ALA A 41 -23.90 9.07 -22.55
CA ALA A 41 -23.70 8.58 -21.19
C ALA A 41 -22.55 7.56 -21.10
N VAL A 42 -22.47 6.63 -22.05
CA VAL A 42 -21.42 5.59 -22.05
C VAL A 42 -20.00 6.17 -22.14
N PRO A 43 -19.67 7.07 -23.09
CA PRO A 43 -18.35 7.68 -23.12
C PRO A 43 -18.03 8.51 -21.86
N VAL A 44 -19.02 9.21 -21.31
CA VAL A 44 -18.85 9.99 -20.07
C VAL A 44 -18.52 9.06 -18.90
N CYS A 45 -19.23 7.94 -18.75
CA CYS A 45 -18.95 6.96 -17.71
C CYS A 45 -17.58 6.32 -17.89
N ILE A 46 -17.17 6.01 -19.12
CA ILE A 46 -15.83 5.47 -19.40
C ILE A 46 -14.75 6.50 -19.07
N ALA A 47 -14.94 7.76 -19.47
CA ALA A 47 -13.99 8.82 -19.15
C ALA A 47 -13.84 9.02 -17.64
N LEU A 48 -14.94 9.00 -16.89
CA LEU A 48 -14.97 9.06 -15.43
C LEU A 48 -14.24 7.85 -14.81
N ALA A 49 -14.50 6.65 -15.30
CA ALA A 49 -13.86 5.44 -14.82
C ALA A 49 -12.34 5.46 -15.05
N VAL A 50 -11.91 5.88 -16.24
CA VAL A 50 -10.48 6.04 -16.56
C VAL A 50 -9.85 7.13 -15.67
N TYR A 51 -10.52 8.24 -15.46
CA TYR A 51 -10.05 9.31 -14.59
C TYR A 51 -9.86 8.82 -13.14
N ILE A 52 -10.83 8.11 -12.58
CA ILE A 52 -10.72 7.52 -11.23
C ILE A 52 -9.58 6.50 -11.18
N TYR A 53 -9.46 5.63 -12.19
CA TYR A 53 -8.38 4.64 -12.27
C TYR A 53 -6.99 5.27 -12.31
N MET A 54 -6.83 6.40 -12.99
CA MET A 54 -5.55 7.11 -13.06
C MET A 54 -5.14 7.74 -11.72
N ILE A 55 -6.11 8.14 -10.88
CA ILE A 55 -5.84 8.78 -9.59
C ILE A 55 -5.54 7.73 -8.50
N GLN A 56 -6.15 6.54 -8.58
CA GLN A 56 -5.96 5.52 -7.55
C GLN A 56 -4.51 5.04 -7.48
N THR A 57 -3.94 5.03 -6.27
CA THR A 57 -2.64 4.43 -6.00
C THR A 57 -2.77 2.91 -6.00
N PRO A 58 -1.95 2.17 -6.76
CA PRO A 58 -1.98 0.71 -6.73
C PRO A 58 -1.48 0.21 -5.38
N ILE A 59 -2.29 -0.59 -4.73
CA ILE A 59 -1.92 -1.31 -3.51
C ILE A 59 -1.46 -2.70 -3.93
N TYR A 60 -0.24 -3.05 -3.56
CA TYR A 60 0.33 -4.37 -3.84
C TYR A 60 0.26 -5.22 -2.58
N ASN A 61 -0.30 -6.41 -2.70
CA ASN A 61 -0.20 -7.44 -1.67
C ASN A 61 0.90 -8.42 -2.08
N VAL A 62 1.85 -8.64 -1.20
CA VAL A 62 2.99 -9.53 -1.44
C VAL A 62 2.94 -10.64 -0.42
N GLU A 63 2.96 -11.88 -0.90
CA GLU A 63 3.02 -13.07 -0.07
C GLU A 63 4.39 -13.72 -0.21
N ALA A 64 5.01 -14.04 0.91
CA ALA A 64 6.24 -14.80 0.96
C ALA A 64 6.02 -16.07 1.77
N LYS A 65 6.49 -17.23 1.24
CA LYS A 65 6.47 -18.49 1.97
C LYS A 65 7.85 -18.77 2.53
N VAL A 66 7.93 -18.84 3.84
CA VAL A 66 9.16 -19.18 4.56
C VAL A 66 9.10 -20.64 4.97
N MET A 67 10.10 -21.41 4.61
CA MET A 67 10.23 -22.80 5.04
C MET A 67 11.11 -22.84 6.28
N ILE A 68 10.52 -23.16 7.42
CA ILE A 68 11.24 -23.31 8.68
C ILE A 68 11.89 -24.70 8.66
N SER A 69 13.21 -24.73 8.60
CA SER A 69 13.99 -25.97 8.68
C SER A 69 14.54 -26.15 10.08
N ASP A 70 14.16 -27.24 10.71
CA ASP A 70 14.70 -27.62 12.03
C ASP A 70 16.17 -28.06 11.90
N SER A 71 17.06 -27.06 11.82
CA SER A 71 18.51 -27.26 11.60
C SER A 71 19.29 -27.58 12.87
N LYS A 72 18.64 -27.73 14.02
CA LYS A 72 19.32 -28.16 15.26
C LYS A 72 19.57 -29.68 15.26
N LYS A 73 20.39 -30.14 14.32
CA LYS A 73 20.96 -31.49 14.29
C LYS A 73 21.99 -31.75 15.41
N GLY A 74 22.05 -30.94 16.45
CA GLY A 74 23.07 -31.04 17.50
C GLY A 74 22.62 -31.68 18.83
N GLU A 75 21.32 -31.81 19.09
CA GLU A 75 20.81 -32.41 20.33
C GLU A 75 19.88 -33.60 20.08
N LEU A 76 20.35 -34.55 19.28
CA LEU A 76 19.60 -35.71 18.85
C LEU A 76 19.22 -36.70 19.98
N GLY A 77 19.80 -36.59 21.16
CA GLY A 77 19.56 -37.53 22.25
C GLY A 77 18.35 -37.18 23.13
N THR A 78 18.16 -35.91 23.47
CA THR A 78 17.18 -35.49 24.46
C THR A 78 15.81 -35.23 23.85
N ASN A 79 15.74 -34.71 22.65
CA ASN A 79 14.47 -34.37 21.99
C ASN A 79 13.73 -35.61 21.46
N VAL A 80 14.47 -36.62 20.99
CA VAL A 80 13.86 -37.88 20.57
C VAL A 80 13.29 -38.64 21.77
N MET A 81 14.00 -38.61 22.89
CA MET A 81 13.56 -39.27 24.12
C MET A 81 12.34 -38.58 24.75
N MET A 82 12.29 -37.26 24.70
CA MET A 82 11.13 -36.46 25.16
C MET A 82 9.89 -36.66 24.27
N LYS A 83 10.12 -36.84 22.96
CA LYS A 83 9.03 -37.09 22.00
C LYS A 83 8.47 -38.53 22.18
N GLU A 84 9.30 -39.53 22.45
CA GLU A 84 8.87 -40.91 22.74
C GLU A 84 8.18 -41.01 24.11
N LEU A 85 8.53 -40.16 25.07
CA LEU A 85 7.89 -40.12 26.40
C LEU A 85 6.60 -39.29 26.42
N GLY A 86 6.15 -38.75 25.27
CA GLY A 86 4.87 -38.05 25.15
C GLY A 86 4.87 -36.65 25.81
N PHE A 87 6.03 -36.14 26.24
CA PHE A 87 6.14 -34.79 26.84
C PHE A 87 6.21 -33.69 25.82
N ILE A 88 6.53 -34.01 24.54
CA ILE A 88 6.50 -33.06 23.43
C ILE A 88 5.45 -33.55 22.44
N GLN A 89 4.25 -33.14 22.64
CA GLN A 89 3.17 -33.26 21.67
C GLN A 89 3.22 -32.03 20.78
N GLY A 90 3.99 -32.11 19.68
CA GLY A 90 3.80 -31.17 18.60
C GLY A 90 5.06 -30.53 18.05
N GLY A 91 5.29 -30.80 16.78
CA GLY A 91 6.02 -29.90 15.89
C GLY A 91 5.41 -28.50 15.81
N ASP A 92 4.14 -28.34 16.20
CA ASP A 92 3.38 -27.10 16.17
C ASP A 92 3.94 -26.04 17.12
N MET A 93 4.42 -26.44 18.31
CA MET A 93 4.93 -25.49 19.31
C MET A 93 6.22 -24.75 18.88
N PHE A 94 7.06 -25.39 18.06
CA PHE A 94 8.25 -24.76 17.50
C PHE A 94 7.86 -23.76 16.40
N VAL A 95 6.90 -24.13 15.57
CA VAL A 95 6.41 -23.25 14.50
C VAL A 95 5.68 -22.04 15.06
N GLU A 96 4.91 -22.21 16.13
CA GLU A 96 4.25 -21.08 16.82
C GLU A 96 5.25 -20.09 17.38
N ASN A 97 6.36 -20.55 17.99
CA ASN A 97 7.40 -19.66 18.50
C ASN A 97 8.09 -18.88 17.38
N GLU A 98 8.39 -19.52 16.27
CA GLU A 98 8.98 -18.85 15.09
C GLU A 98 8.03 -17.81 14.49
N ILE A 99 6.73 -18.08 14.48
CA ILE A 99 5.71 -17.10 14.06
C ILE A 99 5.71 -15.87 14.97
N VAL A 100 5.77 -16.09 16.28
CA VAL A 100 5.84 -14.99 17.26
C VAL A 100 7.11 -14.16 17.06
N GLU A 101 8.24 -14.81 16.74
CA GLU A 101 9.49 -14.12 16.45
C GLU A 101 9.37 -13.32 15.14
N LEU A 102 8.80 -13.88 14.07
CA LEU A 102 8.55 -13.17 12.81
C LEU A 102 7.60 -11.98 12.97
N GLN A 103 6.67 -12.05 13.92
CA GLN A 103 5.76 -10.96 14.26
C GLN A 103 6.37 -9.97 15.28
N SER A 104 7.61 -10.18 15.69
CA SER A 104 8.25 -9.33 16.68
C SER A 104 8.54 -7.93 16.12
N LYS A 105 8.16 -6.90 16.88
CA LYS A 105 8.52 -5.50 16.57
C LYS A 105 10.04 -5.29 16.54
N ASN A 106 10.80 -6.05 17.29
CA ASN A 106 12.27 -5.94 17.31
C ASN A 106 12.86 -6.39 15.98
N LEU A 107 12.40 -7.53 15.45
CA LEU A 107 12.83 -8.00 14.13
C LEU A 107 12.46 -6.99 13.05
N MET A 108 11.22 -6.48 13.08
CA MET A 108 10.78 -5.46 12.13
C MET A 108 11.66 -4.19 12.21
N ARG A 109 12.06 -3.78 13.41
CA ARG A 109 12.96 -2.63 13.61
C ARG A 109 14.33 -2.85 12.99
N GLU A 110 14.90 -4.06 13.11
CA GLU A 110 16.16 -4.41 12.46
C GLU A 110 16.05 -4.39 10.94
N VAL A 111 15.00 -4.97 10.39
CA VAL A 111 14.73 -4.93 8.94
C VAL A 111 14.60 -3.48 8.43
N ILE A 112 13.92 -2.60 9.19
CA ILE A 112 13.78 -1.20 8.82
C ILE A 112 15.13 -0.48 8.82
N LYS A 113 16.00 -0.79 9.78
CA LYS A 113 17.36 -0.24 9.84
C LYS A 113 18.22 -0.72 8.68
N ASP A 114 18.20 -2.00 8.39
CA ASP A 114 19.02 -2.61 7.34
C ASP A 114 18.61 -2.15 5.94
N LEU A 115 17.31 -1.96 5.71
CA LEU A 115 16.76 -1.56 4.43
C LEU A 115 16.48 -0.04 4.32
N GLU A 116 16.81 0.74 5.35
CA GLU A 116 16.58 2.20 5.41
C GLU A 116 15.13 2.59 5.09
N LEU A 117 14.14 1.75 5.53
CA LEU A 117 12.73 1.94 5.21
C LEU A 117 12.08 3.10 5.97
N ASN A 118 12.80 3.72 6.88
CA ASN A 118 12.39 4.93 7.57
C ASN A 118 12.52 6.20 6.71
N ILE A 119 13.14 6.09 5.51
CA ILE A 119 13.27 7.18 4.55
C ILE A 119 12.45 6.85 3.31
N SER A 120 11.52 7.72 2.95
CA SER A 120 10.70 7.58 1.74
C SER A 120 10.96 8.73 0.77
N TYR A 121 11.24 8.40 -0.48
CA TYR A 121 11.45 9.36 -1.56
C TYR A 121 10.25 9.35 -2.48
N ILE A 122 9.51 10.44 -2.52
CA ILE A 122 8.27 10.57 -3.27
C ILE A 122 8.48 11.63 -4.33
N LYS A 123 8.23 11.26 -5.57
CA LYS A 123 8.15 12.21 -6.67
C LYS A 123 6.71 12.60 -6.87
N GLU A 124 6.41 13.85 -6.57
CA GLU A 124 5.09 14.40 -6.84
C GLU A 124 4.85 14.51 -8.35
N GLY A 125 3.68 14.15 -8.80
CA GLY A 125 3.37 14.19 -10.22
C GLY A 125 1.92 13.86 -10.54
N PHE A 126 1.43 14.46 -11.63
CA PHE A 126 0.13 14.12 -12.17
C PHE A 126 0.23 12.87 -13.05
N PRO A 127 -0.67 11.90 -12.96
CA PRO A 127 -1.93 11.88 -12.18
C PRO A 127 -1.77 11.44 -10.73
N ARG A 128 -0.60 10.98 -10.31
CA ARG A 128 -0.36 10.48 -8.95
C ARG A 128 1.11 10.60 -8.56
N ASP A 129 1.35 10.65 -7.27
CA ASP A 129 2.68 10.60 -6.70
C ASP A 129 3.28 9.19 -6.83
N ARG A 130 4.60 9.15 -6.96
CA ARG A 130 5.36 7.90 -7.14
C ARG A 130 6.42 7.80 -6.05
N ASN A 131 6.35 6.71 -5.28
CA ASN A 131 7.45 6.36 -4.39
C ASN A 131 8.58 5.72 -5.21
N LEU A 132 9.78 6.29 -5.13
CA LEU A 132 10.93 5.88 -5.93
C LEU A 132 11.69 4.71 -5.32
N TYR A 133 11.53 4.43 -4.03
CA TYR A 133 12.27 3.37 -3.33
C TYR A 133 13.77 3.39 -3.69
N ALA A 134 14.27 2.26 -4.23
CA ALA A 134 15.66 2.11 -4.66
C ALA A 134 16.05 2.87 -5.94
N SER A 135 15.06 3.42 -6.69
CA SER A 135 15.30 4.14 -7.94
C SER A 135 15.46 5.65 -7.73
N THR A 136 15.79 6.07 -6.53
CA THR A 136 16.00 7.49 -6.20
C THR A 136 17.30 8.01 -6.79
N PRO A 137 17.32 9.24 -7.35
CA PRO A 137 18.54 9.86 -7.86
C PRO A 137 19.48 10.38 -6.76
N ILE A 138 18.97 10.52 -5.56
CA ILE A 138 19.72 10.98 -4.38
C ILE A 138 19.59 10.00 -3.24
N LYS A 139 20.57 9.96 -2.36
CA LYS A 139 20.52 9.25 -1.09
C LYS A 139 20.78 10.23 0.05
N ILE A 140 19.98 10.14 1.08
CA ILE A 140 20.20 10.91 2.31
C ILE A 140 20.97 10.02 3.27
N LEU A 141 22.11 10.49 3.69
CA LEU A 141 22.87 9.92 4.79
C LEU A 141 22.55 10.70 6.05
N ILE A 142 22.32 9.99 7.13
CA ILE A 142 21.97 10.58 8.43
C ILE A 142 23.00 10.15 9.45
N ASP A 143 23.59 11.14 10.10
CA ASP A 143 24.41 10.92 11.28
C ASP A 143 23.47 10.85 12.49
N HIS A 144 23.60 9.84 13.33
CA HIS A 144 22.69 9.57 14.45
C HIS A 144 21.22 9.31 14.04
N PRO A 145 20.98 8.24 13.25
CA PRO A 145 19.64 7.94 12.74
C PRO A 145 18.63 7.56 13.84
N GLU A 146 19.08 7.28 15.06
CA GLU A 146 18.25 7.05 16.24
C GLU A 146 17.51 8.30 16.73
N ASN A 147 18.02 9.50 16.42
CA ASN A 147 17.46 10.77 16.86
C ASN A 147 16.45 11.38 15.85
N ILE A 148 16.18 10.68 14.75
CA ILE A 148 15.25 11.17 13.72
C ILE A 148 13.86 11.34 14.30
N GLN A 149 13.29 12.52 14.08
CA GLN A 149 11.89 12.80 14.29
C GLN A 149 11.12 12.73 12.97
N ASP A 150 9.84 12.40 13.06
CA ASP A 150 8.97 12.35 11.88
C ASP A 150 8.90 13.74 11.25
N THR A 151 9.46 13.87 10.06
CA THR A 151 9.47 15.12 9.31
C THR A 151 9.39 14.88 7.82
N SER A 152 9.00 15.92 7.08
CA SER A 152 8.97 15.88 5.62
C SER A 152 9.59 17.14 5.05
N MET A 153 10.39 16.98 4.01
CA MET A 153 11.08 18.08 3.36
C MET A 153 11.04 17.91 1.84
N ILE A 154 11.10 19.04 1.15
CA ILE A 154 11.17 19.08 -0.31
C ILE A 154 12.63 19.33 -0.68
N ILE A 155 13.22 18.40 -1.42
CA ILE A 155 14.59 18.51 -1.90
C ILE A 155 14.56 18.76 -3.40
N THR A 156 14.99 19.95 -3.80
CA THR A 156 15.17 20.30 -5.20
C THR A 156 16.64 20.18 -5.56
N THR A 157 16.90 19.40 -6.58
CA THR A 157 18.24 19.13 -7.08
C THR A 157 18.44 19.76 -8.45
N TYR A 158 19.61 20.38 -8.66
CA TYR A 158 19.95 21.05 -9.90
C TYR A 158 21.14 20.40 -10.60
N LYS A 159 21.15 20.44 -11.91
CA LYS A 159 22.28 19.95 -12.74
C LYS A 159 23.61 20.62 -12.41
N SER A 160 23.56 21.84 -11.89
CA SER A 160 24.74 22.59 -11.47
C SER A 160 25.44 22.00 -10.24
N GLY A 161 24.87 20.97 -9.60
CA GLY A 161 25.41 20.42 -8.35
C GLY A 161 24.85 21.12 -7.10
N LYS A 162 23.89 22.01 -7.26
CA LYS A 162 23.23 22.71 -6.19
C LYS A 162 22.06 21.89 -5.63
N VAL A 163 21.89 21.93 -4.33
CA VAL A 163 20.79 21.31 -3.60
C VAL A 163 20.06 22.39 -2.78
N VAL A 164 18.76 22.40 -2.87
CA VAL A 164 17.90 23.29 -2.08
C VAL A 164 16.93 22.43 -1.29
N ILE A 165 16.90 22.62 0.01
CA ILE A 165 15.99 21.92 0.93
C ILE A 165 15.00 22.91 1.50
N LYS A 166 13.73 22.61 1.38
CA LYS A 166 12.62 23.40 1.91
C LYS A 166 11.76 22.54 2.82
N ASP A 167 11.13 23.14 3.77
CA ASP A 167 10.05 22.51 4.51
C ASP A 167 8.81 22.39 3.63
N ARG A 168 7.85 21.57 4.05
CA ARG A 168 6.57 21.39 3.36
C ARG A 168 5.78 22.69 3.17
N GLU A 169 6.01 23.67 4.03
CA GLU A 169 5.46 25.03 3.92
C GLU A 169 6.21 25.94 2.92
N GLY A 170 7.27 25.44 2.30
CA GLY A 170 8.10 26.15 1.34
C GLY A 170 9.18 27.05 1.97
N VAL A 171 9.37 26.96 3.29
CA VAL A 171 10.43 27.69 3.99
C VAL A 171 11.78 27.09 3.65
N LEU A 172 12.73 27.93 3.27
CA LEU A 172 14.09 27.50 2.96
C LEU A 172 14.81 27.03 4.22
N ILE A 173 15.24 25.77 4.24
CA ILE A 173 16.05 25.19 5.32
C ILE A 173 17.53 25.27 4.95
N TYR A 174 17.88 24.89 3.73
CA TYR A 174 19.26 24.82 3.27
C TYR A 174 19.37 25.10 1.77
N GLU A 175 20.48 25.74 1.41
CA GLU A 175 20.87 25.94 0.02
C GLU A 175 22.40 25.81 -0.06
N GLY A 176 22.87 24.82 -0.80
CA GLY A 176 24.31 24.53 -0.89
C GLY A 176 24.63 23.46 -1.92
N GLU A 177 25.74 22.77 -1.73
CA GLU A 177 26.23 21.71 -2.59
C GLU A 177 25.95 20.33 -1.97
N TYR A 178 26.09 19.26 -2.77
CA TYR A 178 25.99 17.88 -2.29
C TYR A 178 27.05 17.55 -1.25
N SER A 179 26.78 16.51 -0.46
CA SER A 179 27.70 15.94 0.53
C SER A 179 28.12 16.89 1.66
N GLN A 180 27.42 18.00 1.82
CA GLN A 180 27.60 18.88 2.98
C GLN A 180 26.70 18.43 4.12
N ALA A 181 27.25 18.50 5.35
CA ALA A 181 26.48 18.20 6.55
C ALA A 181 25.54 19.35 6.87
N ILE A 182 24.26 19.04 6.97
CA ILE A 182 23.17 19.98 7.20
C ILE A 182 22.59 19.66 8.58
N PRO A 183 22.68 20.58 9.55
CA PRO A 183 22.12 20.33 10.88
C PRO A 183 20.59 20.39 10.86
N MET A 184 19.96 19.34 11.40
CA MET A 184 18.51 19.20 11.54
C MET A 184 18.14 18.96 13.01
N GLY A 185 18.45 19.92 13.88
CA GLY A 185 18.26 19.77 15.33
C GLY A 185 19.29 18.84 15.95
N ASP A 186 18.87 17.67 16.44
CA ASP A 186 19.71 16.71 17.15
C ASP A 186 20.46 15.72 16.24
N TYR A 187 20.29 15.84 14.93
CA TYR A 187 20.98 15.01 13.93
C TYR A 187 21.43 15.85 12.73
N GLN A 188 22.29 15.29 11.92
CA GLN A 188 22.75 15.91 10.68
C GLN A 188 22.38 15.03 9.51
N ILE A 189 22.05 15.66 8.40
CA ILE A 189 21.81 14.97 7.14
C ILE A 189 22.81 15.44 6.10
N SER A 190 23.16 14.55 5.17
CA SER A 190 23.87 14.91 3.97
C SER A 190 23.18 14.29 2.76
N VAL A 191 23.12 15.03 1.67
CA VAL A 191 22.50 14.58 0.43
C VAL A 191 23.60 14.11 -0.51
N GLU A 192 23.60 12.83 -0.84
CA GLU A 192 24.53 12.25 -1.80
C GLU A 192 23.84 12.00 -3.14
N LYS A 193 24.62 12.08 -4.20
CA LYS A 193 24.17 11.80 -5.54
C LYS A 193 24.39 10.31 -5.87
N VAL A 194 23.33 9.62 -6.30
CA VAL A 194 23.39 8.19 -6.65
C VAL A 194 23.51 8.01 -8.17
N ASP A 195 22.78 8.80 -8.98
CA ASP A 195 22.74 8.64 -10.44
C ASP A 195 23.47 9.76 -11.18
N THR A 196 24.09 9.41 -12.29
CA THR A 196 24.78 10.34 -13.19
C THR A 196 23.83 11.03 -14.18
N ALA A 197 22.67 10.44 -14.47
CA ALA A 197 21.66 10.98 -15.38
C ALA A 197 20.76 12.02 -14.69
N PHE A 198 21.37 13.09 -14.22
CA PHE A 198 20.71 14.08 -13.41
C PHE A 198 19.81 15.01 -14.23
N ARG A 199 18.56 15.08 -13.81
CA ARG A 199 17.61 16.11 -14.22
C ARG A 199 17.37 17.03 -13.06
N ASP A 200 16.98 18.28 -13.35
CA ASP A 200 16.41 19.13 -12.33
C ASP A 200 15.14 18.44 -11.82
N ASP A 201 15.15 17.99 -10.59
CA ASP A 201 14.06 17.20 -10.01
C ASP A 201 13.70 17.73 -8.61
N GLU A 202 12.44 17.65 -8.29
CA GLU A 202 11.90 17.98 -6.99
C GLU A 202 11.35 16.71 -6.35
N LEU A 203 11.81 16.39 -5.15
CA LEU A 203 11.47 15.19 -4.42
C LEU A 203 10.94 15.55 -3.04
N LEU A 204 9.80 15.03 -2.69
CA LEU A 204 9.31 15.03 -1.32
C LEU A 204 9.99 13.87 -0.57
N VAL A 205 10.79 14.20 0.42
CA VAL A 205 11.44 13.22 1.28
C VAL A 205 10.76 13.20 2.62
N GLN A 206 10.34 12.02 3.03
CA GLN A 206 9.74 11.78 4.35
C GLN A 206 10.72 10.98 5.19
N LEU A 207 11.14 11.55 6.30
CA LEU A 207 11.91 10.89 7.33
C LEU A 207 10.95 10.46 8.43
N SER A 208 11.05 9.22 8.86
CA SER A 208 10.28 8.69 9.98
C SER A 208 11.22 8.17 11.06
N SER A 209 10.85 8.32 12.31
CA SER A 209 11.54 7.66 13.40
C SER A 209 11.46 6.15 13.22
N TYR A 210 12.44 5.41 13.76
CA TYR A 210 12.41 3.95 13.70
C TYR A 210 11.15 3.37 14.35
N GLU A 211 10.62 4.02 15.38
CA GLU A 211 9.41 3.58 16.06
C GLU A 211 8.17 3.75 15.18
N SER A 212 7.96 4.94 14.61
CA SER A 212 6.86 5.22 13.70
C SER A 212 6.90 4.34 12.45
N ALA A 213 8.08 4.13 11.89
CA ALA A 213 8.27 3.24 10.77
C ALA A 213 7.94 1.79 11.15
N THR A 214 8.43 1.32 12.31
CA THR A 214 8.15 -0.04 12.81
C THR A 214 6.66 -0.26 12.98
N ASP A 215 5.94 0.65 13.62
CA ASP A 215 4.51 0.51 13.83
C ASP A 215 3.73 0.49 12.52
N ARG A 216 4.11 1.31 11.53
CA ARG A 216 3.49 1.35 10.21
C ARG A 216 3.67 0.04 9.44
N TYR A 217 4.87 -0.50 9.39
CA TYR A 217 5.14 -1.73 8.65
C TYR A 217 4.60 -2.97 9.39
N HIS A 218 4.71 -2.98 10.71
CA HIS A 218 4.16 -4.06 11.53
C HIS A 218 2.64 -4.17 11.42
N ALA A 219 1.92 -3.06 11.33
CA ALA A 219 0.46 -3.05 11.16
C ALA A 219 0.00 -3.69 9.84
N ASN A 220 0.87 -3.73 8.83
CA ASN A 220 0.59 -4.30 7.51
C ASN A 220 1.13 -5.73 7.35
N LEU A 221 1.80 -6.28 8.36
CA LEU A 221 2.32 -7.65 8.34
C LEU A 221 1.29 -8.61 8.92
N SER A 222 0.94 -9.64 8.16
CA SER A 222 0.17 -10.78 8.66
C SER A 222 0.95 -12.07 8.41
N VAL A 223 1.14 -12.87 9.44
CA VAL A 223 1.80 -14.17 9.36
C VAL A 223 0.76 -15.24 9.64
N ASN A 224 0.55 -16.15 8.69
CA ASN A 224 -0.40 -17.24 8.77
C ASN A 224 0.32 -18.57 8.50
N LEU A 225 -0.18 -19.64 9.13
CA LEU A 225 0.24 -21.01 8.88
C LEU A 225 -0.42 -21.60 7.64
#